data_d93f119639531e891d31f7a0ee56673a
#
_entry.id   d93f119639531e891d31f7a0ee56673a
#
_cell.length_a   1.000
_cell.length_b   1.000
_cell.length_c   1.000
_cell.angle_alpha   90.00
_cell.angle_beta   90.00
_cell.angle_gamma   90.00
#
_symmetry.space_group_name_H-M   'P 1'
#
loop_
_entity.id
_entity.type
_entity.pdbx_description
1 polymer ?
#
loop_
_entity_poly.entity_id
_entity_poly.type
_entity_poly.pdbx_seq_one_letter_code
_entity_poly.pdbx_strand_id
1 'polypeptide(L)'
;FLRESGHVYFDGSSFIISFVLLGGYLESKAKLKATDAIHGLMRLQPRNARLLNEDGEIQKKAVDLIPRGSLVKILAGETIPLDGTIEDGTGLVDESMMTGESAPISKGPGDNVVAGTIVMDSTLFTRTTSLVHETMLSKVIQLVEEAQTGKAPVQRLVDRISGVFVPVVICASLLASLFWLVYGDIVAPNSSMASAEISVMVLVSTLVIACPCALGLATPTALVVGTGTGASQGLL
;
A
#
# COMPACT_ATOMS: atom_id res chain seq x y z
N PHE A 1 35.17 -16.16 -28.46
CA PHE A 1 35.39 -15.06 -27.47
C PHE A 1 35.41 -15.53 -26.01
N LEU A 2 35.16 -16.81 -25.72
CA LEU A 2 34.98 -17.31 -24.33
C LEU A 2 36.02 -18.37 -23.92
N ARG A 3 37.17 -18.49 -24.60
CA ARG A 3 38.00 -19.66 -24.39
C ARG A 3 39.49 -19.44 -24.01
N GLU A 4 39.94 -18.22 -23.79
CA GLU A 4 41.37 -18.01 -23.48
C GLU A 4 41.70 -17.30 -22.15
N SER A 5 40.74 -16.70 -21.47
CA SER A 5 40.95 -16.22 -20.11
C SER A 5 39.95 -16.95 -19.17
N GLY A 6 40.47 -17.85 -18.35
CA GLY A 6 39.70 -18.74 -17.48
C GLY A 6 38.88 -18.05 -16.35
N HIS A 7 38.54 -16.78 -16.49
CA HIS A 7 37.70 -16.06 -15.53
C HIS A 7 36.33 -15.79 -16.13
N VAL A 8 35.42 -16.72 -15.90
CA VAL A 8 34.02 -16.61 -16.29
C VAL A 8 33.28 -15.94 -15.14
N TYR A 9 32.87 -14.68 -15.31
CA TYR A 9 32.17 -13.87 -14.28
C TYR A 9 30.71 -14.31 -14.07
N PHE A 10 30.37 -15.59 -14.26
CA PHE A 10 29.04 -16.10 -14.01
C PHE A 10 28.63 -15.98 -12.53
N ASP A 11 29.60 -16.13 -11.62
CA ASP A 11 29.38 -16.01 -10.19
C ASP A 11 28.88 -14.59 -9.82
N GLY A 12 29.57 -13.56 -10.34
CA GLY A 12 29.17 -12.17 -10.13
C GLY A 12 27.80 -11.86 -10.71
N SER A 13 27.49 -12.35 -11.90
CA SER A 13 26.17 -12.18 -12.51
C SER A 13 25.07 -12.86 -11.70
N SER A 14 25.33 -14.08 -11.22
CA SER A 14 24.38 -14.83 -10.37
C SER A 14 24.14 -14.13 -9.04
N PHE A 15 25.18 -13.59 -8.41
CA PHE A 15 25.04 -12.79 -7.17
C PHE A 15 24.20 -11.54 -7.40
N ILE A 16 24.49 -10.76 -8.45
CA ILE A 16 23.74 -9.52 -8.75
C ILE A 16 22.27 -9.84 -8.99
N ILE A 17 21.95 -10.83 -9.83
CA ILE A 17 20.58 -11.23 -10.12
C ILE A 17 19.87 -11.69 -8.83
N SER A 18 20.53 -12.50 -8.01
CA SER A 18 19.96 -13.00 -6.75
C SER A 18 19.65 -11.86 -5.78
N PHE A 19 20.55 -10.89 -5.62
CA PHE A 19 20.32 -9.73 -4.76
C PHE A 19 19.22 -8.81 -5.28
N VAL A 20 19.15 -8.56 -6.59
CA VAL A 20 18.09 -7.75 -7.19
C VAL A 20 16.72 -8.42 -7.01
N LEU A 21 16.64 -9.74 -7.25
CA LEU A 21 15.40 -10.50 -7.05
C LEU A 21 15.00 -10.54 -5.57
N LEU A 22 15.95 -10.76 -4.67
CA LEU A 22 15.70 -10.74 -3.23
C LEU A 22 15.20 -9.36 -2.77
N GLY A 23 15.83 -8.28 -3.23
CA GLY A 23 15.41 -6.91 -2.95
C GLY A 23 13.99 -6.65 -3.43
N GLY A 24 13.66 -6.99 -4.67
CA GLY A 24 12.31 -6.87 -5.22
C GLY A 24 11.27 -7.72 -4.49
N TYR A 25 11.63 -8.93 -4.07
CA TYR A 25 10.76 -9.78 -3.24
C TYR A 25 10.45 -9.16 -1.87
N LEU A 26 11.48 -8.65 -1.18
CA LEU A 26 11.32 -7.99 0.12
C LEU A 26 10.47 -6.72 0.00
N GLU A 27 10.67 -5.95 -1.06
CA GLU A 27 9.86 -4.77 -1.37
C GLU A 27 8.39 -5.14 -1.59
N SER A 28 8.11 -6.12 -2.43
CA SER A 28 6.75 -6.59 -2.70
C SER A 28 6.07 -7.09 -1.43
N LYS A 29 6.80 -7.83 -0.59
CA LYS A 29 6.29 -8.33 0.69
C LYS A 29 6.00 -7.22 1.69
N ALA A 30 6.82 -6.17 1.72
CA ALA A 30 6.58 -4.99 2.57
C ALA A 30 5.33 -4.22 2.11
N LYS A 31 5.16 -4.02 0.81
CA LYS A 31 3.97 -3.37 0.23
C LYS A 31 2.69 -4.15 0.50
N LEU A 32 2.70 -5.48 0.38
CA LEU A 32 1.53 -6.33 0.66
C LEU A 32 1.04 -6.18 2.10
N LYS A 33 1.96 -6.17 3.09
CA LYS A 33 1.58 -5.96 4.50
C LYS A 33 0.90 -4.62 4.77
N ALA A 34 1.29 -3.57 4.05
CA ALA A 34 0.66 -2.25 4.17
C ALA A 34 -0.79 -2.26 3.64
N THR A 35 -1.04 -3.03 2.58
CA THR A 35 -2.36 -3.12 1.95
C THR A 35 -3.34 -3.98 2.77
N ASP A 36 -2.85 -4.94 3.56
CA ASP A 36 -3.69 -5.81 4.39
C ASP A 36 -4.53 -5.03 5.43
N ALA A 37 -4.01 -3.93 5.96
CA ALA A 37 -4.75 -3.08 6.90
C ALA A 37 -5.98 -2.43 6.24
N ILE A 38 -5.86 -1.96 5.00
CA ILE A 38 -6.98 -1.39 4.23
C ILE A 38 -8.02 -2.46 3.91
N HIS A 39 -7.58 -3.66 3.49
CA HIS A 39 -8.49 -4.77 3.26
C HIS A 39 -9.24 -5.19 4.53
N GLY A 40 -8.62 -5.01 5.71
CA GLY A 40 -9.30 -5.17 6.99
C GLY A 40 -10.49 -4.23 7.12
N LEU A 41 -10.32 -2.95 6.86
CA LEU A 41 -11.39 -1.94 6.91
C LEU A 41 -12.48 -2.20 5.86
N MET A 42 -12.12 -2.58 4.64
CA MET A 42 -13.09 -2.90 3.58
C MET A 42 -13.95 -4.13 3.91
N ARG A 43 -13.46 -5.07 4.72
CA ARG A 43 -14.23 -6.24 5.17
C ARG A 43 -15.30 -5.89 6.20
N LEU A 44 -15.22 -4.74 6.85
CA LEU A 44 -16.23 -4.28 7.79
C LEU A 44 -17.55 -3.86 7.10
N GLN A 45 -17.50 -3.56 5.81
CA GLN A 45 -18.69 -3.20 5.05
C GLN A 45 -19.38 -4.46 4.53
N PRO A 46 -20.61 -4.77 4.96
CA PRO A 46 -21.34 -5.91 4.45
C PRO A 46 -21.74 -5.68 2.99
N ARG A 47 -21.64 -6.73 2.17
CA ARG A 47 -22.00 -6.65 0.74
C ARG A 47 -23.51 -6.52 0.50
N ASN A 48 -24.32 -7.00 1.41
CA ASN A 48 -25.78 -7.03 1.30
C ASN A 48 -26.41 -6.52 2.59
N ALA A 49 -27.57 -5.88 2.47
CA ALA A 49 -28.40 -5.48 3.60
C ALA A 49 -29.85 -5.95 3.40
N ARG A 50 -30.63 -5.96 4.50
CA ARG A 50 -32.05 -6.31 4.51
C ARG A 50 -32.87 -5.03 4.44
N LEU A 51 -33.35 -4.73 3.25
CA LEU A 51 -34.22 -3.61 2.98
C LEU A 51 -35.64 -4.00 3.38
N LEU A 52 -36.35 -3.14 4.14
CA LEU A 52 -37.77 -3.26 4.41
C LEU A 52 -38.56 -2.41 3.40
N ASN A 53 -39.37 -3.06 2.58
CA ASN A 53 -40.25 -2.37 1.62
C ASN A 53 -41.48 -1.77 2.32
N GLU A 54 -42.21 -0.91 1.64
CA GLU A 54 -43.44 -0.30 2.14
C GLU A 54 -44.53 -1.33 2.50
N ASP A 55 -44.50 -2.49 1.85
CA ASP A 55 -45.40 -3.62 2.13
C ASP A 55 -44.99 -4.44 3.37
N GLY A 56 -43.90 -4.08 4.07
CA GLY A 56 -43.36 -4.80 5.22
C GLY A 56 -42.52 -6.05 4.87
N GLU A 57 -42.28 -6.30 3.60
CA GLU A 57 -41.44 -7.42 3.17
C GLU A 57 -39.95 -7.10 3.27
N ILE A 58 -39.16 -8.11 3.68
CA ILE A 58 -37.72 -7.99 3.79
C ILE A 58 -37.07 -8.51 2.49
N GLN A 59 -36.44 -7.62 1.77
CA GLN A 59 -35.65 -7.96 0.56
C GLN A 59 -34.17 -7.82 0.84
N LYS A 60 -33.39 -8.87 0.56
CA LYS A 60 -31.93 -8.80 0.60
C LYS A 60 -31.42 -8.13 -0.67
N LYS A 61 -30.75 -6.99 -0.53
CA LYS A 61 -30.23 -6.19 -1.63
C LYS A 61 -28.77 -5.86 -1.41
N ALA A 62 -28.02 -5.73 -2.52
CA ALA A 62 -26.63 -5.25 -2.46
C ALA A 62 -26.61 -3.80 -1.93
N VAL A 63 -25.66 -3.50 -1.03
CA VAL A 63 -25.58 -2.20 -0.33
C VAL A 63 -25.40 -1.05 -1.32
N ASP A 64 -24.67 -1.29 -2.41
CA ASP A 64 -24.44 -0.31 -3.50
C ASP A 64 -25.75 0.13 -4.21
N LEU A 65 -26.79 -0.66 -4.11
CA LEU A 65 -28.09 -0.42 -4.77
C LEU A 65 -29.16 0.15 -3.81
N ILE A 66 -28.79 0.45 -2.57
CA ILE A 66 -29.73 0.98 -1.57
C ILE A 66 -29.75 2.51 -1.67
N PRO A 67 -30.92 3.13 -1.98
CA PRO A 67 -31.03 4.57 -2.02
C PRO A 67 -31.08 5.17 -0.61
N ARG A 68 -30.79 6.47 -0.52
CA ARG A 68 -31.02 7.23 0.72
C ARG A 68 -32.50 7.18 1.14
N GLY A 69 -32.75 7.23 2.42
CA GLY A 69 -34.11 7.19 2.99
C GLY A 69 -34.70 5.78 3.05
N SER A 70 -33.96 4.75 2.66
CA SER A 70 -34.39 3.36 2.76
C SER A 70 -34.41 2.89 4.21
N LEU A 71 -35.39 2.06 4.59
CA LEU A 71 -35.42 1.42 5.89
C LEU A 71 -34.73 0.08 5.84
N VAL A 72 -33.66 -0.07 6.66
CA VAL A 72 -32.83 -1.28 6.71
C VAL A 72 -32.99 -1.94 8.08
N LYS A 73 -33.21 -3.27 8.06
CA LYS A 73 -33.27 -4.11 9.26
C LYS A 73 -31.88 -4.71 9.51
N ILE A 74 -31.38 -4.52 10.73
CA ILE A 74 -30.07 -5.02 11.19
C ILE A 74 -30.33 -5.90 12.41
N LEU A 75 -29.80 -7.13 12.37
CA LEU A 75 -29.95 -8.09 13.47
C LEU A 75 -28.78 -8.01 14.44
N ALA A 76 -28.99 -8.53 15.65
CA ALA A 76 -27.91 -8.72 16.62
C ALA A 76 -26.72 -9.48 16.00
N GLY A 77 -25.52 -8.99 16.25
CA GLY A 77 -24.26 -9.52 15.70
C GLY A 77 -23.95 -9.07 14.27
N GLU A 78 -24.81 -8.29 13.64
CA GLU A 78 -24.58 -7.80 12.27
C GLU A 78 -23.94 -6.41 12.25
N THR A 79 -23.18 -6.19 11.20
CA THR A 79 -22.55 -4.89 10.91
C THR A 79 -23.56 -3.96 10.25
N ILE A 80 -23.59 -2.72 10.66
CA ILE A 80 -24.42 -1.65 10.08
C ILE A 80 -23.89 -1.34 8.67
N PRO A 81 -24.74 -1.45 7.63
CA PRO A 81 -24.28 -1.37 6.24
C PRO A 81 -24.06 0.06 5.73
N LEU A 82 -24.85 1.01 6.21
CA LEU A 82 -24.87 2.42 5.77
C LEU A 82 -25.08 3.34 6.97
N ASP A 83 -24.56 4.56 6.88
CA ASP A 83 -24.87 5.59 7.89
C ASP A 83 -26.37 5.90 7.86
N GLY A 84 -26.95 6.06 9.04
CA GLY A 84 -28.38 6.27 9.17
C GLY A 84 -28.79 6.75 10.55
N THR A 85 -30.11 6.88 10.72
CA THR A 85 -30.74 7.19 12.00
C THR A 85 -31.64 6.02 12.40
N ILE A 86 -31.61 5.62 13.65
CA ILE A 86 -32.51 4.57 14.19
C ILE A 86 -33.92 5.08 14.17
N GLU A 87 -34.83 4.36 13.52
CA GLU A 87 -36.27 4.64 13.59
C GLU A 87 -36.99 3.82 14.67
N ASP A 88 -36.59 2.56 14.81
CA ASP A 88 -37.17 1.65 15.77
C ASP A 88 -36.15 0.67 16.32
N GLY A 89 -36.34 0.25 17.55
CA GLY A 89 -35.42 -0.62 18.27
C GLY A 89 -34.45 0.15 19.16
N THR A 90 -33.98 -0.55 20.21
CA THR A 90 -32.93 -0.06 21.12
C THR A 90 -31.92 -1.16 21.32
N GLY A 91 -30.65 -0.81 21.41
CA GLY A 91 -29.60 -1.82 21.61
C GLY A 91 -28.22 -1.24 21.84
N LEU A 92 -27.31 -2.12 22.17
CA LEU A 92 -25.89 -1.80 22.30
C LEU A 92 -25.22 -1.88 20.93
N VAL A 93 -24.48 -0.83 20.58
CA VAL A 93 -23.70 -0.74 19.34
C VAL A 93 -22.22 -0.60 19.69
N ASP A 94 -21.40 -1.49 19.15
CA ASP A 94 -19.95 -1.42 19.23
C ASP A 94 -19.43 -0.49 18.14
N GLU A 95 -18.94 0.67 18.55
CA GLU A 95 -18.32 1.69 17.69
C GLU A 95 -16.78 1.74 17.82
N SER A 96 -16.18 0.74 18.51
CA SER A 96 -14.73 0.73 18.83
C SER A 96 -13.84 0.88 17.61
N MET A 97 -14.26 0.36 16.46
CA MET A 97 -13.54 0.48 15.19
C MET A 97 -13.46 1.92 14.68
N MET A 98 -14.38 2.80 15.08
CA MET A 98 -14.44 4.20 14.64
C MET A 98 -13.94 5.16 15.71
N THR A 99 -14.26 4.89 16.97
CA THR A 99 -13.96 5.78 18.11
C THR A 99 -12.71 5.36 18.88
N GLY A 100 -12.29 4.09 18.77
CA GLY A 100 -11.23 3.49 19.60
C GLY A 100 -11.68 3.11 21.01
N GLU A 101 -12.90 3.45 21.42
CA GLU A 101 -13.46 3.13 22.73
C GLU A 101 -14.07 1.72 22.73
N SER A 102 -13.58 0.83 23.59
CA SER A 102 -14.02 -0.57 23.63
C SER A 102 -15.38 -0.78 24.30
N ALA A 103 -15.99 0.23 24.91
CA ALA A 103 -17.27 0.11 25.58
C ALA A 103 -18.41 0.31 24.58
N PRO A 104 -19.34 -0.68 24.40
CA PRO A 104 -20.52 -0.49 23.56
C PRO A 104 -21.42 0.63 24.07
N ILE A 105 -22.02 1.37 23.15
CA ILE A 105 -22.88 2.52 23.46
C ILE A 105 -24.33 2.11 23.26
N SER A 106 -25.20 2.45 24.23
CA SER A 106 -26.63 2.24 24.07
C SER A 106 -27.23 3.29 23.12
N LYS A 107 -27.95 2.82 22.10
CA LYS A 107 -28.58 3.65 21.08
C LYS A 107 -30.06 3.27 20.91
N GLY A 108 -30.89 4.28 20.60
CA GLY A 108 -32.33 4.14 20.42
C GLY A 108 -32.88 5.03 19.31
N PRO A 109 -34.20 5.10 19.15
CA PRO A 109 -34.84 5.89 18.11
C PRO A 109 -34.42 7.36 18.14
N GLY A 110 -34.02 7.88 16.97
CA GLY A 110 -33.45 9.22 16.78
C GLY A 110 -31.93 9.31 16.84
N ASP A 111 -31.23 8.28 17.32
CA ASP A 111 -29.76 8.28 17.36
C ASP A 111 -29.19 7.95 16.01
N ASN A 112 -28.03 8.54 15.73
CA ASN A 112 -27.26 8.25 14.52
C ASN A 112 -26.40 7.00 14.68
N VAL A 113 -26.33 6.22 13.61
CA VAL A 113 -25.46 5.05 13.50
C VAL A 113 -24.54 5.17 12.29
N VAL A 114 -23.37 4.57 12.39
CA VAL A 114 -22.31 4.65 11.40
C VAL A 114 -22.06 3.29 10.75
N ALA A 115 -21.84 3.28 9.44
CA ALA A 115 -21.48 2.08 8.70
C ALA A 115 -20.20 1.45 9.25
N GLY A 116 -20.17 0.11 9.35
CA GLY A 116 -19.03 -0.62 9.88
C GLY A 116 -19.09 -0.91 11.39
N THR A 117 -19.99 -0.28 12.15
CA THR A 117 -20.22 -0.59 13.57
C THR A 117 -21.12 -1.83 13.72
N ILE A 118 -21.08 -2.49 14.87
CA ILE A 118 -21.75 -3.78 15.08
C ILE A 118 -22.87 -3.64 16.12
N VAL A 119 -24.06 -4.11 15.76
CA VAL A 119 -25.18 -4.23 16.71
C VAL A 119 -24.97 -5.48 17.57
N MET A 120 -24.95 -5.32 18.91
CA MET A 120 -24.54 -6.41 19.81
C MET A 120 -25.66 -7.35 20.24
N ASP A 121 -26.82 -6.80 20.64
CA ASP A 121 -27.81 -7.54 21.45
C ASP A 121 -29.26 -7.48 20.94
N SER A 122 -29.54 -6.65 19.95
CA SER A 122 -30.94 -6.38 19.55
C SER A 122 -31.12 -6.28 18.03
N THR A 123 -32.34 -6.06 17.59
CA THR A 123 -32.66 -5.73 16.19
C THR A 123 -32.92 -4.25 16.08
N LEU A 124 -32.24 -3.58 15.15
CA LEU A 124 -32.44 -2.17 14.85
C LEU A 124 -33.06 -1.99 13.47
N PHE A 125 -33.93 -1.00 13.34
CA PHE A 125 -34.41 -0.51 12.05
C PHE A 125 -33.85 0.89 11.83
N THR A 126 -33.03 1.04 10.79
CA THR A 126 -32.31 2.28 10.52
C THR A 126 -32.71 2.85 9.18
N ARG A 127 -33.00 4.15 9.15
CA ARG A 127 -33.26 4.89 7.92
C ARG A 127 -31.93 5.42 7.39
N THR A 128 -31.56 5.01 6.18
CA THR A 128 -30.29 5.38 5.58
C THR A 128 -30.22 6.88 5.26
N THR A 129 -29.13 7.54 5.66
CA THR A 129 -28.88 8.97 5.39
C THR A 129 -27.81 9.19 4.33
N SER A 130 -27.01 8.16 4.02
CA SER A 130 -25.92 8.23 3.05
C SER A 130 -26.00 7.12 1.99
N LEU A 131 -25.37 7.33 0.86
CA LEU A 131 -25.03 6.28 -0.10
C LEU A 131 -23.74 5.59 0.33
N VAL A 132 -23.47 4.41 -0.22
CA VAL A 132 -22.31 3.59 0.15
C VAL A 132 -20.96 4.33 0.09
N HIS A 133 -20.76 5.10 -0.96
CA HIS A 133 -19.52 5.89 -1.19
C HIS A 133 -19.45 7.20 -0.37
N GLU A 134 -20.52 7.57 0.31
CA GLU A 134 -20.62 8.77 1.15
C GLU A 134 -20.53 8.45 2.64
N THR A 135 -20.53 7.16 3.01
CA THR A 135 -20.44 6.75 4.42
C THR A 135 -19.14 7.23 5.05
N MET A 136 -19.17 7.43 6.36
CA MET A 136 -18.00 7.80 7.14
C MET A 136 -16.86 6.79 6.93
N LEU A 137 -17.18 5.49 6.93
CA LEU A 137 -16.24 4.41 6.67
C LEU A 137 -15.59 4.54 5.28
N SER A 138 -16.37 4.81 4.22
CA SER A 138 -15.84 5.00 2.87
C SER A 138 -14.91 6.20 2.77
N LYS A 139 -15.22 7.30 3.45
CA LYS A 139 -14.34 8.47 3.52
C LYS A 139 -13.02 8.17 4.23
N VAL A 140 -13.05 7.42 5.33
CA VAL A 140 -11.84 6.99 6.04
C VAL A 140 -10.99 6.09 5.12
N ILE A 141 -11.59 5.12 4.43
CA ILE A 141 -10.89 4.26 3.48
C ILE A 141 -10.22 5.12 2.38
N GLN A 142 -10.96 6.04 1.78
CA GLN A 142 -10.44 6.94 0.74
C GLN A 142 -9.27 7.79 1.25
N LEU A 143 -9.37 8.38 2.44
CA LEU A 143 -8.27 9.15 3.05
C LEU A 143 -7.02 8.30 3.28
N VAL A 144 -7.20 7.06 3.73
CA VAL A 144 -6.08 6.12 3.92
C VAL A 144 -5.47 5.71 2.58
N GLU A 145 -6.29 5.46 1.56
CA GLU A 145 -5.81 5.17 0.20
C GLU A 145 -5.04 6.36 -0.40
N GLU A 146 -5.56 7.58 -0.26
CA GLU A 146 -4.89 8.80 -0.72
C GLU A 146 -3.56 9.03 0.03
N ALA A 147 -3.54 8.78 1.33
CA ALA A 147 -2.32 8.86 2.14
C ALA A 147 -1.26 7.83 1.72
N GLN A 148 -1.69 6.62 1.32
CA GLN A 148 -0.78 5.56 0.87
C GLN A 148 -0.37 5.68 -0.59
N THR A 149 -1.27 6.14 -1.48
CA THR A 149 -0.99 6.32 -2.91
C THR A 149 -0.34 7.66 -3.20
N GLY A 150 -0.56 8.66 -2.34
CA GLY A 150 0.10 9.95 -2.41
C GLY A 150 1.62 9.78 -2.25
N LYS A 151 2.40 10.00 -3.33
CA LYS A 151 3.86 10.03 -3.23
C LYS A 151 4.26 11.04 -2.16
N ALA A 152 4.83 10.55 -1.05
CA ALA A 152 5.36 11.41 -0.01
C ALA A 152 6.27 12.50 -0.61
N PRO A 153 6.29 13.73 -0.08
CA PRO A 153 7.15 14.81 -0.59
C PRO A 153 8.60 14.38 -0.76
N VAL A 154 9.09 13.53 0.14
CA VAL A 154 10.42 12.92 0.10
C VAL A 154 10.59 12.02 -1.13
N GLN A 155 9.58 11.22 -1.50
CA GLN A 155 9.66 10.35 -2.67
C GLN A 155 9.74 11.16 -3.97
N ARG A 156 9.01 12.27 -4.08
CA ARG A 156 9.12 13.20 -5.23
C ARG A 156 10.51 13.82 -5.33
N LEU A 157 11.14 14.14 -4.20
CA LEU A 157 12.51 14.64 -4.16
C LEU A 157 13.50 13.56 -4.65
N VAL A 158 13.36 12.34 -4.16
CA VAL A 158 14.16 11.17 -4.57
C VAL A 158 14.02 10.90 -6.07
N ASP A 159 12.79 10.88 -6.60
CA ASP A 159 12.53 10.70 -8.02
C ASP A 159 13.22 11.78 -8.87
N ARG A 160 13.18 13.04 -8.40
CA ARG A 160 13.84 14.17 -9.09
C ARG A 160 15.37 14.04 -9.08
N ILE A 161 15.96 13.70 -7.93
CA ILE A 161 17.41 13.50 -7.80
C ILE A 161 17.84 12.33 -8.68
N SER A 162 17.15 11.21 -8.64
CA SER A 162 17.42 10.02 -9.45
C SER A 162 17.33 10.31 -10.95
N GLY A 163 16.35 11.15 -11.35
CA GLY A 163 16.17 11.57 -12.74
C GLY A 163 17.35 12.34 -13.33
N VAL A 164 18.18 12.99 -12.50
CA VAL A 164 19.42 13.65 -12.92
C VAL A 164 20.62 12.74 -12.67
N PHE A 165 20.66 12.08 -11.53
CA PHE A 165 21.79 11.24 -11.12
C PHE A 165 22.04 10.08 -12.07
N VAL A 166 20.99 9.34 -12.48
CA VAL A 166 21.13 8.17 -13.35
C VAL A 166 21.74 8.52 -14.71
N PRO A 167 21.26 9.52 -15.47
CA PRO A 167 21.89 9.92 -16.71
C PRO A 167 23.35 10.36 -16.53
N VAL A 168 23.67 11.08 -15.45
CA VAL A 168 25.04 11.52 -15.17
C VAL A 168 25.96 10.32 -14.94
N VAL A 169 25.52 9.34 -14.16
CA VAL A 169 26.29 8.11 -13.91
C VAL A 169 26.48 7.29 -15.19
N ILE A 170 25.44 7.17 -16.02
CA ILE A 170 25.54 6.49 -17.32
C ILE A 170 26.60 7.19 -18.20
N CYS A 171 26.56 8.50 -18.32
CA CYS A 171 27.57 9.25 -19.08
C CYS A 171 28.96 9.06 -18.49
N ALA A 172 29.12 9.15 -17.18
CA ALA A 172 30.41 8.97 -16.52
C ALA A 172 30.97 7.54 -16.71
N SER A 173 30.12 6.52 -16.61
CA SER A 173 30.53 5.13 -16.82
C SER A 173 30.92 4.85 -18.26
N LEU A 174 30.22 5.43 -19.23
CA LEU A 174 30.58 5.33 -20.66
C LEU A 174 31.92 6.02 -20.95
N LEU A 175 32.15 7.21 -20.39
CA LEU A 175 33.38 7.94 -20.55
C LEU A 175 34.57 7.18 -19.91
N ALA A 176 34.38 6.64 -18.70
CA ALA A 176 35.40 5.82 -18.03
C ALA A 176 35.69 4.53 -18.81
N SER A 177 34.66 3.86 -19.32
CA SER A 177 34.81 2.68 -20.16
C SER A 177 35.57 2.99 -21.45
N LEU A 178 35.23 4.08 -22.14
CA LEU A 178 35.90 4.53 -23.35
C LEU A 178 37.36 4.91 -23.06
N PHE A 179 37.64 5.58 -21.96
CA PHE A 179 39.01 5.90 -21.53
C PHE A 179 39.85 4.64 -21.37
N TRP A 180 39.35 3.62 -20.69
CA TRP A 180 40.08 2.36 -20.52
C TRP A 180 40.21 1.57 -21.83
N LEU A 181 39.23 1.66 -22.73
CA LEU A 181 39.33 1.02 -24.05
C LEU A 181 40.44 1.62 -24.91
N VAL A 182 40.63 2.96 -24.84
CA VAL A 182 41.62 3.67 -25.69
C VAL A 182 42.99 3.71 -25.04
N TYR A 183 43.07 3.93 -23.73
CA TYR A 183 44.33 4.19 -23.02
C TYR A 183 44.77 3.04 -22.11
N GLY A 184 43.96 1.96 -21.99
CA GLY A 184 44.22 0.87 -21.06
C GLY A 184 45.59 0.24 -21.22
N ASP A 185 46.04 -0.01 -22.46
CA ASP A 185 47.34 -0.59 -22.75
C ASP A 185 48.53 0.34 -22.38
N ILE A 186 48.28 1.66 -22.37
CA ILE A 186 49.29 2.67 -22.00
C ILE A 186 49.34 2.83 -20.49
N VAL A 187 48.20 2.85 -19.82
CA VAL A 187 48.08 3.10 -18.37
C VAL A 187 48.43 1.87 -17.56
N ALA A 188 48.13 0.68 -18.05
CA ALA A 188 48.37 -0.58 -17.35
C ALA A 188 49.05 -1.61 -18.27
N PRO A 189 50.29 -1.36 -18.72
CA PRO A 189 50.99 -2.20 -19.71
C PRO A 189 51.30 -3.62 -19.20
N ASN A 190 51.28 -3.84 -17.88
CA ASN A 190 51.55 -5.13 -17.26
C ASN A 190 50.30 -5.81 -16.72
N SER A 191 49.10 -5.36 -17.10
CA SER A 191 47.85 -6.01 -16.68
C SER A 191 47.70 -7.36 -17.39
N SER A 192 47.26 -8.37 -16.64
CA SER A 192 46.91 -9.69 -17.19
C SER A 192 45.60 -9.69 -17.98
N MET A 193 44.87 -8.58 -17.96
CA MET A 193 43.54 -8.40 -18.60
C MET A 193 43.69 -7.51 -19.82
N ALA A 194 42.98 -7.83 -20.89
CA ALA A 194 42.88 -6.97 -22.05
C ALA A 194 42.17 -5.65 -21.73
N SER A 195 42.55 -4.54 -22.39
CA SER A 195 41.94 -3.22 -22.20
C SER A 195 40.45 -3.24 -22.41
N ALA A 196 39.93 -4.09 -23.31
CA ALA A 196 38.50 -4.30 -23.53
C ALA A 196 37.82 -4.95 -22.33
N GLU A 197 38.47 -5.91 -21.66
CA GLU A 197 37.89 -6.56 -20.45
C GLU A 197 37.81 -5.58 -19.29
N ILE A 198 38.86 -4.79 -19.07
CA ILE A 198 38.89 -3.74 -18.05
C ILE A 198 37.81 -2.70 -18.33
N SER A 199 37.65 -2.29 -19.58
CA SER A 199 36.61 -1.34 -20.02
C SER A 199 35.18 -1.81 -19.67
N VAL A 200 34.86 -3.07 -20.00
CA VAL A 200 33.55 -3.67 -19.67
C VAL A 200 33.38 -3.80 -18.15
N MET A 201 34.42 -4.21 -17.44
CA MET A 201 34.40 -4.35 -15.99
C MET A 201 34.13 -3.00 -15.31
N VAL A 202 34.77 -1.92 -15.72
CA VAL A 202 34.58 -0.56 -15.20
C VAL A 202 33.15 -0.08 -15.48
N LEU A 203 32.65 -0.31 -16.70
CA LEU A 203 31.30 0.04 -17.08
C LEU A 203 30.26 -0.62 -16.15
N VAL A 204 30.34 -1.94 -16.05
CA VAL A 204 29.38 -2.74 -15.26
C VAL A 204 29.47 -2.40 -13.77
N SER A 205 30.68 -2.33 -13.22
CA SER A 205 30.90 -2.02 -11.80
C SER A 205 30.38 -0.64 -11.44
N THR A 206 30.63 0.37 -12.27
CA THR A 206 30.14 1.73 -12.03
C THR A 206 28.61 1.78 -12.04
N LEU A 207 27.96 1.12 -13.00
CA LEU A 207 26.49 1.10 -13.10
C LEU A 207 25.85 0.35 -11.93
N VAL A 208 26.44 -0.78 -11.49
CA VAL A 208 25.91 -1.58 -10.38
C VAL A 208 26.04 -0.84 -9.05
N ILE A 209 27.23 -0.24 -8.78
CA ILE A 209 27.46 0.47 -7.51
C ILE A 209 26.61 1.74 -7.41
N ALA A 210 26.40 2.42 -8.53
CA ALA A 210 25.62 3.66 -8.57
C ALA A 210 24.10 3.45 -8.57
N CYS A 211 23.62 2.21 -8.49
CA CYS A 211 22.17 1.96 -8.39
C CYS A 211 21.58 2.59 -7.11
N PRO A 212 20.60 3.51 -7.19
CA PRO A 212 19.95 4.09 -6.02
C PRO A 212 18.87 3.18 -5.43
N CYS A 213 19.02 1.86 -5.54
CA CYS A 213 18.00 0.87 -5.17
C CYS A 213 17.56 0.99 -3.69
N ALA A 214 18.53 1.26 -2.78
CA ALA A 214 18.23 1.45 -1.36
C ALA A 214 17.39 2.71 -1.08
N LEU A 215 17.56 3.76 -1.88
CA LEU A 215 16.84 5.01 -1.72
C LEU A 215 15.35 4.86 -2.10
N GLY A 216 15.05 4.06 -3.14
CA GLY A 216 13.68 3.72 -3.54
C GLY A 216 12.92 2.87 -2.51
N LEU A 217 13.65 2.05 -1.73
CA LEU A 217 13.10 1.19 -0.69
C LEU A 217 12.90 1.91 0.66
N ALA A 218 13.75 2.87 0.99
CA ALA A 218 13.76 3.52 2.31
C ALA A 218 12.47 4.27 2.59
N THR A 219 11.90 4.94 1.60
CA THR A 219 10.71 5.80 1.78
C THR A 219 9.44 5.00 2.03
N PRO A 220 9.07 3.98 1.21
CA PRO A 220 7.89 3.16 1.46
C PRO A 220 7.99 2.39 2.77
N THR A 221 9.17 1.83 3.10
CA THR A 221 9.37 1.08 4.35
C THR A 221 9.27 1.95 5.59
N ALA A 222 9.85 3.14 5.59
CA ALA A 222 9.73 4.08 6.70
C ALA A 222 8.28 4.51 6.94
N LEU A 223 7.53 4.77 5.86
CA LEU A 223 6.11 5.14 5.93
C LEU A 223 5.27 3.99 6.50
N VAL A 224 5.46 2.77 6.00
CA VAL A 224 4.72 1.58 6.45
C VAL A 224 4.99 1.26 7.91
N VAL A 225 6.25 1.32 8.33
CA VAL A 225 6.62 1.09 9.74
C VAL A 225 6.10 2.22 10.63
N GLY A 226 6.22 3.46 10.20
CA GLY A 226 5.74 4.62 10.93
C GLY A 226 4.22 4.63 11.12
N THR A 227 3.46 4.40 10.05
CA THR A 227 1.98 4.33 10.12
C THR A 227 1.52 3.09 10.89
N GLY A 228 2.14 1.93 10.69
CA GLY A 228 1.81 0.71 11.42
C GLY A 228 2.05 0.83 12.92
N THR A 229 3.15 1.47 13.34
CA THR A 229 3.42 1.73 14.75
C THR A 229 2.48 2.79 15.32
N GLY A 230 2.18 3.85 14.57
CA GLY A 230 1.21 4.88 14.95
C GLY A 230 -0.19 4.30 15.15
N ALA A 231 -0.66 3.47 14.23
CA ALA A 231 -1.95 2.79 14.32
C ALA A 231 -2.03 1.85 15.54
N SER A 232 -0.96 1.08 15.83
CA SER A 232 -0.93 0.19 17.00
C SER A 232 -0.92 0.93 18.34
N GLN A 233 -0.58 2.22 18.32
CA GLN A 233 -0.58 3.11 19.50
C GLN A 233 -1.80 4.05 19.57
N GLY A 234 -2.75 3.90 18.64
CA GLY A 234 -3.95 4.74 18.59
C GLY A 234 -3.71 6.19 18.18
N LEU A 235 -2.62 6.46 17.45
CA LEU A 235 -2.23 7.80 16.98
C LEU A 235 -2.70 8.11 15.55
N LEU A 236 -3.56 7.28 14.98
CA LEU A 236 -4.19 7.46 13.67
C LEU A 236 -5.69 7.46 13.81
#